data_7a226814e039b591e67bcfd542a8f5f8
#
_entry.id   7a226814e039b591e67bcfd542a8f5f8
#
_cell.length_a   1.000
_cell.length_b   1.000
_cell.length_c   1.000
_cell.angle_alpha   90.00
_cell.angle_beta   90.00
_cell.angle_gamma   90.00
#
_symmetry.space_group_name_H-M   'P 1'
#
loop_
_entity.id
_entity.type
_entity.pdbx_description
1 polymer ?
#
loop_
_entity_poly.entity_id
_entity_poly.type
_entity_poly.pdbx_seq_one_letter_code
_entity_poly.pdbx_strand_id
1 'polypeptide(L)'
;KVSQHNMCSCSVTAIGDILFVNTSNGLDESHINLPSPDAPTFVAMNKNTGEVYWSDKSPGANILHGQWSSPTVGILGGVPQAIFGGGDGWVYCFKADQGKDGSPELLWKFDANPKESKWILGGRGTRNNIIATPVIYKGMVYVAVGQDPEHGEGVGHLWCIDPTKRGDVSPELAVKVGTTDVVEHRRLQAVIAEEGEAAIDNENSAVIWHYSAFDQDGDGEIGFEEQMHRSCGTVAIKDDILFIADFSGLFHCLDAMTGKVHWTYDMLAAAWGSPLIVEGHVYIGDEDGDISIFPLSSDKEVALKDGFEPGLGEINMGNSVYSTPIIANNVLFICNKTHLFAISASAESE
;
A
#
# COMPACT_ATOMS: atom_id res chain seq x y z
N LYS A 1 -20.37 1.86 17.17
CA LYS A 1 -19.86 3.21 16.84
C LYS A 1 -18.40 3.06 16.43
N VAL A 2 -18.00 3.59 15.28
CA VAL A 2 -16.62 3.66 14.82
C VAL A 2 -15.90 4.75 15.59
N SER A 3 -14.63 4.56 15.95
CA SER A 3 -13.70 5.58 16.43
C SER A 3 -12.63 5.77 15.36
N GLN A 4 -12.61 6.93 14.74
CA GLN A 4 -11.62 7.24 13.71
C GLN A 4 -10.36 7.82 14.39
N HIS A 5 -9.20 7.44 13.88
CA HIS A 5 -7.94 8.05 14.27
C HIS A 5 -7.58 9.13 13.22
N ASN A 6 -7.36 10.34 13.67
CA ASN A 6 -7.07 11.51 12.85
C ASN A 6 -8.14 11.79 11.79
N MET A 7 -8.04 11.15 10.63
CA MET A 7 -8.94 11.43 9.50
C MET A 7 -9.50 10.16 8.87
N CYS A 8 -10.60 10.32 8.14
CA CYS A 8 -11.15 9.31 7.24
C CYS A 8 -10.61 9.60 5.83
N SER A 9 -9.61 8.85 5.39
CA SER A 9 -8.94 9.05 4.09
C SER A 9 -9.33 8.03 3.03
N CYS A 10 -10.11 7.01 3.39
CA CYS A 10 -10.46 5.92 2.47
C CYS A 10 -11.45 6.39 1.40
N SER A 11 -11.15 6.12 0.15
CA SER A 11 -12.09 6.23 -0.96
C SER A 11 -12.98 4.99 -1.01
N VAL A 12 -14.24 5.16 -1.43
CA VAL A 12 -15.15 4.04 -1.69
C VAL A 12 -14.88 3.46 -3.07
N THR A 13 -15.05 2.14 -3.20
CA THR A 13 -14.90 1.43 -4.49
C THR A 13 -16.15 0.64 -4.80
N ALA A 14 -16.51 0.50 -6.07
CA ALA A 14 -17.73 -0.15 -6.49
C ALA A 14 -17.49 -1.26 -7.53
N ILE A 15 -18.29 -2.33 -7.42
CA ILE A 15 -18.52 -3.27 -8.51
C ILE A 15 -20.02 -3.47 -8.70
N GLY A 16 -20.53 -3.19 -9.90
CA GLY A 16 -21.96 -3.19 -10.14
C GLY A 16 -22.70 -2.19 -9.23
N ASP A 17 -23.62 -2.70 -8.42
CA ASP A 17 -24.42 -1.90 -7.47
C ASP A 17 -23.91 -2.02 -6.02
N ILE A 18 -22.77 -2.62 -5.80
CA ILE A 18 -22.20 -2.81 -4.46
C ILE A 18 -21.04 -1.84 -4.25
N LEU A 19 -21.12 -1.04 -3.17
CA LEU A 19 -20.01 -0.24 -2.65
C LEU A 19 -19.26 -1.03 -1.59
N PHE A 20 -17.94 -0.90 -1.58
CA PHE A 20 -17.05 -1.39 -0.54
C PHE A 20 -16.39 -0.21 0.14
N VAL A 21 -16.43 -0.23 1.47
CA VAL A 21 -16.04 0.89 2.32
C VAL A 21 -15.16 0.40 3.46
N ASN A 22 -14.06 1.11 3.72
CA ASN A 22 -13.31 1.03 4.96
C ASN A 22 -13.75 2.20 5.85
N THR A 23 -14.13 1.92 7.09
CA THR A 23 -14.71 2.93 8.00
C THR A 23 -13.69 3.78 8.73
N SER A 24 -12.39 3.53 8.52
CA SER A 24 -11.27 4.20 9.20
C SER A 24 -11.27 4.05 10.73
N ASN A 25 -11.76 2.91 11.25
CA ASN A 25 -11.67 2.63 12.68
C ASN A 25 -10.21 2.61 13.15
N GLY A 26 -9.90 3.13 14.34
CA GLY A 26 -8.53 3.25 14.80
C GLY A 26 -8.41 3.57 16.29
N LEU A 27 -7.20 3.90 16.70
CA LEU A 27 -6.85 4.29 18.07
C LEU A 27 -7.46 5.63 18.45
N ASP A 28 -7.44 5.95 19.73
CA ASP A 28 -7.70 7.28 20.26
C ASP A 28 -6.45 8.18 20.16
N GLU A 29 -6.58 9.43 20.57
CA GLU A 29 -5.50 10.43 20.58
C GLU A 29 -4.28 10.05 21.45
N SER A 30 -4.41 9.03 22.31
CA SER A 30 -3.27 8.53 23.08
C SER A 30 -2.32 7.65 22.26
N HIS A 31 -2.72 7.20 21.06
CA HIS A 31 -2.03 6.22 20.22
C HIS A 31 -1.86 4.83 20.86
N ILE A 32 -2.59 4.58 21.95
CA ILE A 32 -2.49 3.33 22.75
C ILE A 32 -3.81 2.55 22.73
N ASN A 33 -4.93 3.24 23.01
CA ASN A 33 -6.21 2.61 23.22
C ASN A 33 -6.99 2.49 21.92
N LEU A 34 -7.66 1.36 21.74
CA LEU A 34 -8.61 1.13 20.66
C LEU A 34 -10.03 1.19 21.24
N PRO A 35 -10.75 2.31 21.09
CA PRO A 35 -12.04 2.51 21.76
C PRO A 35 -13.15 1.61 21.24
N SER A 36 -13.04 1.13 20.00
CA SER A 36 -14.12 0.40 19.32
C SER A 36 -13.60 -0.84 18.57
N PRO A 37 -13.01 -1.85 19.26
CA PRO A 37 -12.43 -3.02 18.60
C PRO A 37 -13.45 -3.90 17.85
N ASP A 38 -14.71 -3.84 18.24
CA ASP A 38 -15.81 -4.59 17.62
C ASP A 38 -16.63 -3.77 16.60
N ALA A 39 -16.18 -2.56 16.29
CA ALA A 39 -16.86 -1.75 15.28
C ALA A 39 -16.69 -2.36 13.88
N PRO A 40 -17.69 -2.21 13.00
CA PRO A 40 -17.53 -2.55 11.59
C PRO A 40 -16.36 -1.79 10.98
N THR A 41 -15.45 -2.51 10.36
CA THR A 41 -14.29 -1.94 9.67
C THR A 41 -14.50 -1.97 8.18
N PHE A 42 -14.82 -3.13 7.64
CA PHE A 42 -15.09 -3.33 6.22
C PHE A 42 -16.58 -3.54 6.01
N VAL A 43 -17.14 -2.83 5.04
CA VAL A 43 -18.60 -2.80 4.80
C VAL A 43 -18.87 -2.94 3.32
N ALA A 44 -19.86 -3.77 2.96
CA ALA A 44 -20.48 -3.78 1.64
C ALA A 44 -21.92 -3.28 1.75
N MET A 45 -22.30 -2.40 0.84
CA MET A 45 -23.63 -1.80 0.83
C MET A 45 -24.14 -1.55 -0.59
N ASN A 46 -25.47 -1.42 -0.71
CA ASN A 46 -26.11 -1.03 -1.95
C ASN A 46 -25.84 0.47 -2.24
N LYS A 47 -25.25 0.78 -3.40
CA LYS A 47 -24.91 2.17 -3.77
C LYS A 47 -26.13 3.06 -3.99
N ASN A 48 -27.31 2.49 -4.29
CA ASN A 48 -28.52 3.25 -4.61
C ASN A 48 -29.40 3.48 -3.39
N THR A 49 -29.40 2.53 -2.43
CA THR A 49 -30.30 2.57 -1.25
C THR A 49 -29.58 2.84 0.06
N GLY A 50 -28.25 2.57 0.12
CA GLY A 50 -27.47 2.62 1.36
C GLY A 50 -27.69 1.40 2.27
N GLU A 51 -28.45 0.39 1.83
CA GLU A 51 -28.66 -0.84 2.58
C GLU A 51 -27.32 -1.58 2.75
N VAL A 52 -26.96 -1.91 4.00
CA VAL A 52 -25.75 -2.69 4.33
C VAL A 52 -26.04 -4.17 4.07
N TYR A 53 -25.27 -4.77 3.17
CA TYR A 53 -25.36 -6.19 2.90
C TYR A 53 -24.62 -7.01 3.94
N TRP A 54 -23.39 -6.59 4.28
CA TRP A 54 -22.58 -7.22 5.31
C TRP A 54 -21.57 -6.23 5.89
N SER A 55 -21.07 -6.55 7.06
CA SER A 55 -19.92 -5.87 7.66
C SER A 55 -19.00 -6.89 8.33
N ASP A 56 -17.71 -6.57 8.32
CA ASP A 56 -16.66 -7.34 8.98
C ASP A 56 -15.86 -6.42 9.92
N LYS A 57 -15.41 -6.95 11.05
CA LYS A 57 -14.69 -6.18 12.06
C LYS A 57 -13.18 -6.37 12.01
N SER A 58 -12.66 -7.17 11.07
CA SER A 58 -11.21 -7.33 10.92
C SER A 58 -10.53 -6.00 10.65
N PRO A 59 -9.34 -5.78 11.20
CA PRO A 59 -8.55 -6.61 12.08
C PRO A 59 -8.98 -6.57 13.57
N GLY A 60 -10.03 -5.84 13.93
CA GLY A 60 -10.54 -5.76 15.30
C GLY A 60 -9.52 -5.19 16.28
N ALA A 61 -9.26 -5.92 17.37
CA ALA A 61 -8.30 -5.51 18.40
C ALA A 61 -6.83 -5.44 17.91
N ASN A 62 -6.55 -5.92 16.71
CA ASN A 62 -5.18 -5.95 16.14
C ASN A 62 -4.80 -4.70 15.36
N ILE A 63 -5.68 -3.70 15.23
CA ILE A 63 -5.34 -2.40 14.62
C ILE A 63 -4.14 -1.80 15.33
N LEU A 64 -3.07 -1.49 14.59
CA LEU A 64 -1.85 -0.90 15.12
C LEU A 64 -2.04 0.59 15.43
N HIS A 65 -2.62 1.34 14.50
CA HIS A 65 -2.83 2.77 14.60
C HIS A 65 -4.19 3.19 14.03
N GLY A 66 -4.32 3.26 12.70
CA GLY A 66 -5.57 3.56 12.01
C GLY A 66 -5.75 2.68 10.78
N GLN A 67 -6.88 2.82 10.12
CA GLN A 67 -7.20 2.10 8.90
C GLN A 67 -7.50 3.10 7.78
N TRP A 68 -6.51 3.35 6.92
CA TRP A 68 -6.54 4.41 5.93
C TRP A 68 -6.53 3.91 4.49
N SER A 69 -6.23 2.62 4.26
CA SER A 69 -6.21 2.01 2.93
C SER A 69 -7.59 1.99 2.28
N SER A 70 -7.68 2.42 1.04
CA SER A 70 -8.90 2.28 0.25
C SER A 70 -9.07 0.84 -0.24
N PRO A 71 -10.29 0.30 -0.31
CA PRO A 71 -10.51 -1.02 -0.90
C PRO A 71 -10.32 -0.99 -2.41
N THR A 72 -9.91 -2.13 -2.98
CA THR A 72 -9.93 -2.36 -4.42
C THR A 72 -10.81 -3.54 -4.77
N VAL A 73 -11.38 -3.56 -5.97
CA VAL A 73 -12.26 -4.64 -6.43
C VAL A 73 -11.90 -5.08 -7.84
N GLY A 74 -12.04 -6.37 -8.11
CA GLY A 74 -11.81 -6.93 -9.44
C GLY A 74 -12.32 -8.36 -9.58
N ILE A 75 -12.32 -8.85 -10.81
CA ILE A 75 -12.59 -10.27 -11.09
C ILE A 75 -11.25 -10.97 -11.26
N LEU A 76 -10.89 -11.80 -10.28
CA LEU A 76 -9.59 -12.46 -10.19
C LEU A 76 -9.79 -13.97 -10.14
N GLY A 77 -9.14 -14.71 -11.04
CA GLY A 77 -9.38 -16.13 -11.20
C GLY A 77 -10.85 -16.50 -11.45
N GLY A 78 -11.61 -15.61 -12.11
CA GLY A 78 -13.05 -15.79 -12.36
C GLY A 78 -13.96 -15.48 -11.18
N VAL A 79 -13.42 -15.03 -10.03
CA VAL A 79 -14.18 -14.70 -8.81
C VAL A 79 -14.14 -13.19 -8.57
N PRO A 80 -15.30 -12.52 -8.37
CA PRO A 80 -15.32 -11.14 -7.90
C PRO A 80 -14.73 -11.04 -6.49
N GLN A 81 -13.73 -10.19 -6.30
CA GLN A 81 -12.98 -10.04 -5.06
C GLN A 81 -12.96 -8.58 -4.61
N ALA A 82 -13.17 -8.34 -3.32
CA ALA A 82 -12.99 -7.06 -2.66
C ALA A 82 -11.81 -7.18 -1.68
N ILE A 83 -10.78 -6.37 -1.89
CA ILE A 83 -9.49 -6.47 -1.23
C ILE A 83 -9.29 -5.22 -0.38
N PHE A 84 -8.98 -5.41 0.91
CA PHE A 84 -8.80 -4.35 1.89
C PHE A 84 -7.42 -4.47 2.52
N GLY A 85 -6.69 -3.35 2.59
CA GLY A 85 -5.51 -3.24 3.42
C GLY A 85 -5.91 -2.95 4.86
N GLY A 86 -5.39 -3.73 5.80
CA GLY A 86 -5.69 -3.61 7.23
C GLY A 86 -4.69 -2.72 7.97
N GLY A 87 -5.18 -2.05 9.01
CA GLY A 87 -4.37 -1.27 9.95
C GLY A 87 -3.50 -2.12 10.88
N ASP A 88 -3.46 -3.41 10.68
CA ASP A 88 -2.60 -4.39 11.34
C ASP A 88 -1.49 -4.92 10.43
N GLY A 89 -1.45 -4.44 9.17
CA GLY A 89 -0.51 -4.89 8.15
C GLY A 89 -0.92 -6.17 7.41
N TRP A 90 -2.17 -6.61 7.58
CA TRP A 90 -2.73 -7.72 6.82
C TRP A 90 -3.59 -7.22 5.66
N VAL A 91 -3.59 -7.99 4.58
CA VAL A 91 -4.55 -7.85 3.49
C VAL A 91 -5.68 -8.83 3.71
N TYR A 92 -6.92 -8.36 3.60
CA TYR A 92 -8.14 -9.15 3.73
C TYR A 92 -8.89 -9.14 2.41
N CYS A 93 -9.20 -10.30 1.88
CA CYS A 93 -9.95 -10.42 0.64
C CYS A 93 -11.26 -11.16 0.86
N PHE A 94 -12.34 -10.50 0.54
CA PHE A 94 -13.68 -11.08 0.60
C PHE A 94 -14.25 -11.24 -0.81
N LYS A 95 -15.17 -12.17 -0.95
CA LYS A 95 -15.97 -12.25 -2.17
C LYS A 95 -16.79 -10.98 -2.34
N ALA A 96 -16.69 -10.37 -3.52
CA ALA A 96 -17.35 -9.11 -3.79
C ALA A 96 -18.82 -9.32 -4.20
N ASP A 97 -19.63 -9.80 -3.26
CA ASP A 97 -21.07 -10.00 -3.43
C ASP A 97 -21.84 -9.49 -2.19
N GLN A 98 -23.12 -9.79 -2.13
CA GLN A 98 -24.00 -9.38 -1.02
C GLN A 98 -23.80 -10.19 0.26
N GLY A 99 -22.90 -11.17 0.25
CA GLY A 99 -22.69 -12.08 1.37
C GLY A 99 -23.88 -13.00 1.62
N LYS A 100 -23.83 -13.68 2.74
CA LYS A 100 -24.91 -14.57 3.18
C LYS A 100 -25.28 -14.27 4.63
N ASP A 101 -26.57 -14.04 4.89
CA ASP A 101 -27.10 -13.77 6.23
C ASP A 101 -26.37 -12.61 6.95
N GLY A 102 -25.99 -11.56 6.20
CA GLY A 102 -25.27 -10.40 6.72
C GLY A 102 -23.76 -10.62 6.95
N SER A 103 -23.23 -11.77 6.54
CA SER A 103 -21.83 -12.14 6.70
C SER A 103 -21.10 -12.23 5.36
N PRO A 104 -19.85 -11.69 5.25
CA PRO A 104 -19.04 -11.86 4.05
C PRO A 104 -18.40 -13.24 3.99
N GLU A 105 -18.02 -13.68 2.79
CA GLU A 105 -17.14 -14.83 2.57
C GLU A 105 -15.69 -14.36 2.49
N LEU A 106 -14.86 -14.64 3.51
CA LEU A 106 -13.41 -14.41 3.47
C LEU A 106 -12.77 -15.44 2.53
N LEU A 107 -12.16 -14.96 1.45
CA LEU A 107 -11.50 -15.81 0.46
C LEU A 107 -10.06 -16.13 0.86
N TRP A 108 -9.32 -15.08 1.22
CA TRP A 108 -7.93 -15.20 1.66
C TRP A 108 -7.52 -14.02 2.52
N LYS A 109 -6.46 -14.19 3.30
CA LYS A 109 -5.76 -13.14 4.04
C LYS A 109 -4.26 -13.31 3.93
N PHE A 110 -3.51 -12.21 4.04
CA PHE A 110 -2.08 -12.19 3.83
C PHE A 110 -1.42 -11.20 4.79
N ASP A 111 -0.49 -11.64 5.63
CA ASP A 111 0.34 -10.77 6.46
C ASP A 111 1.48 -10.20 5.60
N ALA A 112 1.46 -8.91 5.37
CA ALA A 112 2.46 -8.22 4.56
C ALA A 112 3.73 -7.85 5.36
N ASN A 113 3.79 -8.22 6.64
CA ASN A 113 4.97 -8.07 7.47
C ASN A 113 5.62 -9.44 7.75
N PRO A 114 6.95 -9.51 7.88
CA PRO A 114 7.62 -10.67 8.44
C PRO A 114 7.06 -11.06 9.81
N LYS A 115 6.92 -12.35 10.12
CA LYS A 115 6.35 -12.81 11.40
C LYS A 115 7.17 -12.41 12.62
N GLU A 116 8.45 -12.16 12.46
CA GLU A 116 9.34 -11.67 13.52
C GLU A 116 9.25 -10.15 13.73
N SER A 117 8.52 -9.44 12.87
CA SER A 117 8.33 -8.00 12.97
C SER A 117 7.61 -7.62 14.27
N LYS A 118 7.97 -6.45 14.82
CA LYS A 118 7.39 -5.93 16.06
C LYS A 118 6.89 -4.50 15.86
N TRP A 119 5.71 -4.23 16.37
CA TRP A 119 5.23 -2.86 16.52
C TRP A 119 5.79 -2.25 17.81
N ILE A 120 6.38 -1.07 17.70
CA ILE A 120 6.86 -0.29 18.84
C ILE A 120 6.37 1.15 18.64
N LEU A 121 5.69 1.70 19.63
CA LEU A 121 5.24 3.09 19.60
C LEU A 121 6.44 4.04 19.41
N GLY A 122 6.28 5.05 18.56
CA GLY A 122 7.34 6.01 18.22
C GLY A 122 8.31 5.54 17.15
N GLY A 123 7.91 4.57 16.31
CA GLY A 123 8.54 4.29 15.02
C GLY A 123 9.74 3.38 14.99
N ARG A 124 10.17 2.85 16.12
CA ARG A 124 11.35 1.96 16.19
C ARG A 124 11.06 0.50 15.82
N GLY A 125 9.80 0.15 15.62
CA GLY A 125 9.39 -1.19 15.25
C GLY A 125 9.55 -1.46 13.76
N THR A 126 9.47 -2.74 13.39
CA THR A 126 9.54 -3.21 12.01
C THR A 126 8.21 -3.70 11.46
N ARG A 127 7.14 -3.74 12.28
CA ARG A 127 5.79 -4.09 11.85
C ARG A 127 5.05 -2.84 11.39
N ASN A 128 4.45 -2.92 10.21
CA ASN A 128 3.84 -1.78 9.51
C ASN A 128 2.35 -1.99 9.30
N ASN A 129 1.63 -0.87 9.08
CA ASN A 129 0.27 -0.84 8.56
C ASN A 129 0.25 -1.06 7.05
N ILE A 130 -0.96 -1.16 6.48
CA ILE A 130 -1.18 -0.92 5.06
C ILE A 130 -1.97 0.38 4.92
N ILE A 131 -1.34 1.42 4.37
CA ILE A 131 -1.96 2.72 4.07
C ILE A 131 -2.24 2.79 2.56
N ALA A 132 -1.31 2.33 1.75
CA ALA A 132 -1.46 2.23 0.30
C ALA A 132 -2.71 1.44 -0.11
N THR A 133 -3.32 1.81 -1.21
CA THR A 133 -4.41 1.03 -1.81
C THR A 133 -3.83 -0.19 -2.52
N PRO A 134 -4.33 -1.42 -2.30
CA PRO A 134 -3.95 -2.57 -3.12
C PRO A 134 -4.26 -2.33 -4.60
N VAL A 135 -3.35 -2.69 -5.51
CA VAL A 135 -3.51 -2.49 -6.95
C VAL A 135 -3.65 -3.83 -7.67
N ILE A 136 -4.59 -3.91 -8.61
CA ILE A 136 -4.77 -5.09 -9.47
C ILE A 136 -4.13 -4.79 -10.83
N TYR A 137 -3.18 -5.64 -11.24
CA TYR A 137 -2.59 -5.59 -12.56
C TYR A 137 -2.35 -7.00 -13.11
N LYS A 138 -2.80 -7.27 -14.35
CA LYS A 138 -2.68 -8.59 -15.02
C LYS A 138 -3.09 -9.79 -14.15
N GLY A 139 -4.13 -9.61 -13.33
CA GLY A 139 -4.67 -10.68 -12.47
C GLY A 139 -3.92 -10.93 -11.18
N MET A 140 -2.89 -10.15 -10.86
CA MET A 140 -2.13 -10.15 -9.61
C MET A 140 -2.49 -8.94 -8.74
N VAL A 141 -2.19 -9.02 -7.44
CA VAL A 141 -2.42 -7.95 -6.46
C VAL A 141 -1.07 -7.44 -5.95
N TYR A 142 -0.91 -6.12 -5.95
CA TYR A 142 0.30 -5.43 -5.50
C TYR A 142 -0.01 -4.63 -4.23
N VAL A 143 0.78 -4.80 -3.19
CA VAL A 143 0.57 -4.17 -1.89
C VAL A 143 1.90 -3.69 -1.31
N ALA A 144 1.96 -2.41 -0.94
CA ALA A 144 3.05 -1.85 -0.15
C ALA A 144 2.64 -1.68 1.30
N VAL A 145 3.58 -1.84 2.22
CA VAL A 145 3.39 -1.56 3.64
C VAL A 145 4.09 -0.27 4.05
N GLY A 146 3.55 0.41 5.06
CA GLY A 146 4.13 1.61 5.61
C GLY A 146 3.50 2.01 6.92
N GLN A 147 3.97 3.13 7.44
CA GLN A 147 3.45 3.80 8.62
C GLN A 147 3.10 5.23 8.23
N ASP A 148 2.40 5.92 9.09
CA ASP A 148 2.31 7.37 8.99
C ASP A 148 3.68 8.01 9.32
N PRO A 149 3.88 9.28 8.95
CA PRO A 149 5.15 9.98 9.11
C PRO A 149 5.65 10.08 10.54
N GLU A 150 4.75 10.03 11.53
CA GLU A 150 5.12 10.08 12.96
C GLU A 150 5.99 8.87 13.36
N HIS A 151 5.97 7.80 12.57
CA HIS A 151 6.71 6.57 12.81
C HIS A 151 8.03 6.49 12.02
N GLY A 152 8.37 7.51 11.23
CA GLY A 152 9.64 7.61 10.51
C GLY A 152 9.79 6.65 9.33
N GLU A 153 11.00 6.56 8.82
CA GLU A 153 11.29 5.92 7.54
C GLU A 153 11.29 4.40 7.58
N GLY A 154 11.78 3.71 8.47
CA GLY A 154 11.79 2.24 8.68
C GLY A 154 11.69 1.36 7.42
N VAL A 155 11.98 0.09 7.57
CA VAL A 155 11.95 -0.89 6.45
C VAL A 155 10.53 -1.04 5.89
N GLY A 156 10.39 -0.91 4.58
CA GLY A 156 9.18 -1.18 3.82
C GLY A 156 9.21 -2.51 3.09
N HIS A 157 8.06 -2.95 2.64
CA HIS A 157 7.90 -4.16 1.85
C HIS A 157 6.89 -3.92 0.74
N LEU A 158 7.21 -4.38 -0.47
CA LEU A 158 6.30 -4.41 -1.60
C LEU A 158 6.10 -5.86 -2.05
N TRP A 159 4.84 -6.26 -2.16
CA TRP A 159 4.45 -7.63 -2.47
C TRP A 159 3.66 -7.71 -3.76
N CYS A 160 3.91 -8.76 -4.56
CA CYS A 160 3.04 -9.23 -5.61
C CYS A 160 2.44 -10.57 -5.20
N ILE A 161 1.10 -10.66 -5.22
CA ILE A 161 0.31 -11.74 -4.61
C ILE A 161 -0.57 -12.40 -5.66
N ASP A 162 -0.63 -13.75 -5.66
CA ASP A 162 -1.59 -14.55 -6.41
C ASP A 162 -2.94 -14.59 -5.70
N PRO A 163 -3.98 -13.87 -6.17
CA PRO A 163 -5.28 -13.82 -5.52
C PRO A 163 -6.16 -15.06 -5.79
N THR A 164 -5.65 -16.06 -6.48
CA THR A 164 -6.40 -17.30 -6.76
C THR A 164 -6.30 -18.32 -5.62
N LYS A 165 -5.30 -18.19 -4.74
CA LYS A 165 -5.14 -19.00 -3.54
C LYS A 165 -6.20 -18.66 -2.47
N ARG A 166 -6.37 -19.52 -1.47
CA ARG A 166 -7.41 -19.39 -0.45
C ARG A 166 -6.88 -19.65 0.95
N GLY A 167 -7.54 -19.04 1.96
CA GLY A 167 -7.17 -19.18 3.37
C GLY A 167 -6.10 -18.20 3.81
N ASP A 168 -5.23 -18.59 4.74
CA ASP A 168 -4.02 -17.83 5.08
C ASP A 168 -2.95 -18.12 4.03
N VAL A 169 -2.67 -17.11 3.24
CA VAL A 169 -1.73 -17.18 2.11
C VAL A 169 -0.48 -16.32 2.33
N SER A 170 -0.21 -15.96 3.59
CA SER A 170 0.98 -15.23 4.01
C SER A 170 2.27 -15.94 3.60
N PRO A 171 3.41 -15.24 3.47
CA PRO A 171 4.70 -15.91 3.19
C PRO A 171 5.10 -16.90 4.28
N GLU A 172 4.79 -16.58 5.53
CA GLU A 172 5.16 -17.36 6.71
C GLU A 172 3.94 -17.58 7.61
N LEU A 173 3.99 -18.62 8.45
CA LEU A 173 3.06 -18.88 9.53
C LEU A 173 3.79 -18.78 10.89
N ALA A 174 3.11 -18.20 11.89
CA ALA A 174 3.55 -18.28 13.28
C ALA A 174 3.07 -19.60 13.87
N VAL A 175 3.95 -20.41 14.41
CA VAL A 175 3.62 -21.72 14.99
C VAL A 175 4.30 -21.93 16.34
N LYS A 176 3.77 -22.86 17.13
CA LYS A 176 4.49 -23.38 18.31
C LYS A 176 5.64 -24.29 17.85
N VAL A 177 6.84 -24.09 18.37
CA VAL A 177 8.05 -24.85 17.99
C VAL A 177 7.83 -26.36 18.17
N GLY A 178 8.18 -27.12 17.14
CA GLY A 178 8.01 -28.56 17.11
C GLY A 178 6.60 -29.07 16.85
N THR A 179 5.68 -28.19 16.51
CA THR A 179 4.30 -28.53 16.14
C THR A 179 3.89 -27.82 14.82
N THR A 180 2.70 -28.13 14.34
CA THR A 180 2.04 -27.40 13.23
C THR A 180 0.92 -26.47 13.75
N ASP A 181 0.84 -26.28 15.08
CA ASP A 181 -0.21 -25.46 15.69
C ASP A 181 0.04 -24.00 15.41
N VAL A 182 -0.82 -23.39 14.60
CA VAL A 182 -0.74 -21.98 14.21
C VAL A 182 -1.08 -21.11 15.42
N VAL A 183 -0.23 -20.13 15.68
CA VAL A 183 -0.45 -19.11 16.70
C VAL A 183 -1.47 -18.11 16.18
N GLU A 184 -2.45 -17.75 17.03
CA GLU A 184 -3.44 -16.73 16.69
C GLU A 184 -2.80 -15.38 16.41
N HIS A 185 -3.36 -14.64 15.45
CA HIS A 185 -2.89 -13.30 15.11
C HIS A 185 -2.95 -12.33 16.30
N ARG A 186 -1.83 -11.68 16.59
CA ARG A 186 -1.67 -10.71 17.68
C ARG A 186 -1.22 -9.35 17.14
N ARG A 187 -1.66 -8.29 17.81
CA ARG A 187 -1.45 -6.90 17.42
C ARG A 187 0.03 -6.53 17.26
N LEU A 188 0.83 -6.69 18.33
CA LEU A 188 2.15 -6.07 18.39
C LEU A 188 3.26 -6.90 17.79
N GLN A 189 3.12 -8.23 17.81
CA GLN A 189 4.07 -9.17 17.19
C GLN A 189 3.40 -10.52 16.97
N ALA A 190 3.72 -11.18 15.87
CA ALA A 190 3.13 -12.46 15.52
C ALA A 190 3.81 -13.62 16.27
N VAL A 191 5.12 -13.55 16.49
CA VAL A 191 5.94 -14.59 17.12
C VAL A 191 6.58 -14.05 18.39
N ILE A 192 6.48 -14.81 19.50
CA ILE A 192 7.18 -14.58 20.76
C ILE A 192 8.09 -15.78 21.04
N ALA A 193 9.37 -15.65 20.70
CA ALA A 193 10.34 -16.76 20.82
C ALA A 193 10.46 -17.30 22.25
N GLU A 194 10.33 -16.43 23.26
CA GLU A 194 10.36 -16.79 24.68
C GLU A 194 9.16 -17.66 25.10
N GLU A 195 8.08 -17.67 24.31
CA GLU A 195 6.89 -18.53 24.48
C GLU A 195 6.97 -19.82 23.67
N GLY A 196 8.11 -20.11 23.07
CA GLY A 196 8.34 -21.28 22.23
C GLY A 196 7.62 -21.19 20.89
N GLU A 197 7.62 -20.02 20.28
CA GLU A 197 7.03 -19.75 18.97
C GLU A 197 8.11 -19.46 17.93
N ALA A 198 7.81 -19.79 16.66
CA ALA A 198 8.70 -19.51 15.53
C ALA A 198 7.89 -19.17 14.27
N ALA A 199 8.54 -18.46 13.36
CA ALA A 199 8.08 -18.33 11.97
C ALA A 199 8.51 -19.57 11.18
N ILE A 200 7.65 -20.07 10.33
CA ILE A 200 7.96 -21.12 9.35
C ILE A 200 7.41 -20.72 7.99
N ASP A 201 8.03 -21.20 6.92
CA ASP A 201 7.53 -21.01 5.56
C ASP A 201 6.10 -21.56 5.42
N ASN A 202 5.24 -20.82 4.73
CA ASN A 202 3.88 -21.26 4.44
C ASN A 202 3.82 -21.96 3.09
N GLU A 203 3.60 -23.25 3.04
CA GLU A 203 3.45 -24.02 1.79
C GLU A 203 2.28 -23.52 0.93
N ASN A 204 1.29 -22.86 1.54
CA ASN A 204 0.17 -22.20 0.85
C ASN A 204 0.44 -20.74 0.50
N SER A 205 1.68 -20.25 0.61
CA SER A 205 2.02 -18.85 0.32
C SER A 205 1.59 -18.43 -1.08
N ALA A 206 0.97 -17.26 -1.18
CA ALA A 206 0.57 -16.63 -2.45
C ALA A 206 1.62 -15.66 -3.00
N VAL A 207 2.79 -15.60 -2.43
CA VAL A 207 3.86 -14.70 -2.91
C VAL A 207 4.30 -15.08 -4.32
N ILE A 208 4.22 -14.13 -5.25
CA ILE A 208 4.84 -14.24 -6.57
C ILE A 208 6.25 -13.67 -6.48
N TRP A 209 6.37 -12.46 -5.93
CA TRP A 209 7.65 -11.85 -5.58
C TRP A 209 7.51 -10.86 -4.43
N HIS A 210 8.62 -10.54 -3.80
CA HIS A 210 8.77 -9.61 -2.70
C HIS A 210 9.97 -8.69 -2.96
N TYR A 211 9.77 -7.39 -2.70
CA TYR A 211 10.83 -6.40 -2.75
C TYR A 211 10.92 -5.64 -1.42
N SER A 212 12.11 -5.56 -0.85
CA SER A 212 12.42 -4.73 0.32
C SER A 212 13.83 -4.13 0.23
N ALA A 213 14.71 -4.75 -0.56
CA ALA A 213 16.06 -4.28 -0.78
C ALA A 213 16.67 -4.98 -1.99
N PHE A 214 17.73 -4.41 -2.55
CA PHE A 214 18.58 -5.06 -3.53
C PHE A 214 19.97 -4.46 -3.47
N ASP A 215 20.99 -5.30 -3.59
CA ASP A 215 22.39 -4.90 -3.65
C ASP A 215 22.65 -4.33 -5.07
N GLN A 216 22.71 -3.00 -5.18
CA GLN A 216 22.81 -2.30 -6.46
C GLN A 216 24.22 -2.27 -6.99
N ASP A 217 25.20 -2.12 -6.11
CA ASP A 217 26.61 -1.99 -6.49
C ASP A 217 27.40 -3.32 -6.41
N GLY A 218 26.79 -4.36 -5.85
CA GLY A 218 27.31 -5.72 -5.79
C GLY A 218 28.40 -5.90 -4.72
N ASP A 219 28.44 -5.05 -3.68
CA ASP A 219 29.42 -5.11 -2.62
C ASP A 219 29.06 -6.15 -1.52
N GLY A 220 27.83 -6.66 -1.53
CA GLY A 220 27.31 -7.67 -0.60
C GLY A 220 26.73 -7.07 0.69
N GLU A 221 26.66 -5.77 0.81
CA GLU A 221 26.00 -5.03 1.87
C GLU A 221 24.75 -4.32 1.30
N ILE A 222 23.76 -4.06 2.13
CA ILE A 222 22.57 -3.29 1.73
C ILE A 222 22.68 -1.90 2.37
N GLY A 223 22.98 -0.93 1.55
CA GLY A 223 23.00 0.47 1.93
C GLY A 223 21.59 1.07 2.09
N PHE A 224 21.52 2.30 2.60
CA PHE A 224 20.26 3.00 2.78
C PHE A 224 19.51 3.18 1.45
N GLU A 225 20.21 3.57 0.38
CA GLU A 225 19.65 3.82 -0.94
C GLU A 225 19.24 2.54 -1.70
N GLU A 226 19.63 1.38 -1.18
CA GLU A 226 19.34 0.06 -1.72
C GLU A 226 18.19 -0.64 -1.00
N GLN A 227 17.64 0.00 0.03
CA GLN A 227 16.54 -0.49 0.82
C GLN A 227 15.25 0.26 0.45
N MET A 228 14.15 -0.48 0.30
CA MET A 228 12.84 0.13 0.28
C MET A 228 12.42 0.51 1.71
N HIS A 229 11.98 1.73 1.89
CA HIS A 229 11.46 2.22 3.14
C HIS A 229 9.92 2.21 3.15
N ARG A 230 9.34 2.55 4.29
CA ARG A 230 7.88 2.66 4.48
C ARG A 230 7.25 3.56 3.44
N SER A 231 6.11 3.13 2.90
CA SER A 231 5.38 3.90 1.89
C SER A 231 3.91 4.04 2.26
N CYS A 232 3.37 5.24 2.07
CA CYS A 232 1.93 5.49 2.03
C CYS A 232 1.40 5.51 0.59
N GLY A 233 2.27 5.72 -0.37
CA GLY A 233 1.94 5.78 -1.79
C GLY A 233 1.47 4.44 -2.34
N THR A 234 0.55 4.52 -3.29
CA THR A 234 0.05 3.38 -4.06
C THR A 234 0.94 3.19 -5.29
N VAL A 235 1.24 1.96 -5.66
CA VAL A 235 2.01 1.69 -6.88
C VAL A 235 1.28 2.18 -8.13
N ALA A 236 2.01 2.69 -9.11
CA ALA A 236 1.52 2.94 -10.46
C ALA A 236 2.17 1.96 -11.43
N ILE A 237 1.36 1.28 -12.26
CA ILE A 237 1.86 0.25 -13.16
C ILE A 237 1.34 0.48 -14.59
N LYS A 238 2.23 0.47 -15.56
CA LYS A 238 1.89 0.48 -16.98
C LYS A 238 2.97 -0.21 -17.79
N ASP A 239 2.56 -1.01 -18.78
CA ASP A 239 3.45 -1.72 -19.70
C ASP A 239 4.53 -2.57 -18.98
N ASP A 240 4.10 -3.23 -17.87
CA ASP A 240 4.92 -4.04 -16.96
C ASP A 240 5.99 -3.27 -16.18
N ILE A 241 5.99 -1.92 -16.25
CA ILE A 241 6.85 -1.08 -15.43
C ILE A 241 6.05 -0.58 -14.23
N LEU A 242 6.58 -0.81 -13.03
CA LEU A 242 5.98 -0.44 -11.75
C LEU A 242 6.80 0.69 -11.11
N PHE A 243 6.11 1.69 -10.58
CA PHE A 243 6.70 2.80 -9.85
C PHE A 243 6.09 2.92 -8.45
N ILE A 244 6.92 3.24 -7.47
CA ILE A 244 6.51 3.57 -6.10
C ILE A 244 7.54 4.51 -5.47
N ALA A 245 7.09 5.43 -4.64
CA ALA A 245 7.96 6.26 -3.80
C ALA A 245 7.76 5.92 -2.32
N ASP A 246 8.76 6.17 -1.51
CA ASP A 246 8.73 5.92 -0.07
C ASP A 246 9.02 7.19 0.77
N PHE A 247 8.98 7.06 2.09
CA PHE A 247 9.17 8.19 3.00
C PHE A 247 10.63 8.65 3.15
N SER A 248 11.59 7.86 2.72
CA SER A 248 12.98 8.32 2.67
C SER A 248 13.25 9.23 1.47
N GLY A 249 12.29 9.33 0.55
CA GLY A 249 12.43 10.05 -0.71
C GLY A 249 12.95 9.19 -1.85
N LEU A 250 13.09 7.89 -1.67
CA LEU A 250 13.49 7.01 -2.77
C LEU A 250 12.30 6.70 -3.69
N PHE A 251 12.52 6.89 -4.97
CA PHE A 251 11.60 6.54 -6.03
C PHE A 251 12.11 5.30 -6.76
N HIS A 252 11.32 4.25 -6.75
CA HIS A 252 11.70 2.93 -7.24
C HIS A 252 10.98 2.60 -8.55
N CYS A 253 11.74 2.11 -9.54
CA CYS A 253 11.24 1.58 -10.80
C CYS A 253 11.56 0.10 -10.89
N LEU A 254 10.53 -0.76 -10.99
CA LEU A 254 10.66 -2.21 -11.01
C LEU A 254 9.94 -2.82 -12.21
N ASP A 255 10.35 -4.02 -12.58
CA ASP A 255 9.54 -4.91 -13.42
C ASP A 255 8.36 -5.45 -12.59
N ALA A 256 7.14 -5.15 -13.02
CA ALA A 256 5.93 -5.53 -12.28
C ALA A 256 5.73 -7.06 -12.21
N MET A 257 6.23 -7.82 -13.17
CA MET A 257 6.01 -9.25 -13.23
C MET A 257 6.99 -10.04 -12.38
N THR A 258 8.19 -9.49 -12.13
CA THR A 258 9.29 -10.20 -11.47
C THR A 258 9.78 -9.54 -10.19
N GLY A 259 9.43 -8.26 -9.94
CA GLY A 259 9.93 -7.46 -8.83
C GLY A 259 11.39 -7.03 -8.99
N LYS A 260 12.00 -7.28 -10.17
CA LYS A 260 13.39 -6.86 -10.43
C LYS A 260 13.47 -5.34 -10.54
N VAL A 261 14.42 -4.74 -9.82
CA VAL A 261 14.67 -3.30 -9.90
C VAL A 261 15.30 -2.97 -11.25
N HIS A 262 14.77 -1.95 -11.89
CA HIS A 262 15.34 -1.33 -13.08
C HIS A 262 16.26 -0.18 -12.69
N TRP A 263 15.75 0.73 -11.84
CA TRP A 263 16.51 1.86 -11.32
C TRP A 263 15.83 2.45 -10.07
N THR A 264 16.58 3.21 -9.31
CA THR A 264 16.11 4.04 -8.21
C THR A 264 16.54 5.49 -8.44
N TYR A 265 15.81 6.42 -7.84
CA TYR A 265 16.11 7.86 -7.85
C TYR A 265 15.86 8.43 -6.45
N ASP A 266 16.81 9.21 -5.93
CA ASP A 266 16.65 9.91 -4.66
C ASP A 266 16.03 11.29 -4.92
N MET A 267 14.82 11.49 -4.44
CA MET A 267 14.06 12.75 -4.51
C MET A 267 14.52 13.76 -3.46
N LEU A 268 15.38 13.34 -2.53
CA LEU A 268 15.91 14.14 -1.40
C LEU A 268 14.84 14.61 -0.40
N ALA A 269 13.56 14.29 -0.62
CA ALA A 269 12.44 14.64 0.23
C ALA A 269 11.37 13.54 0.23
N ALA A 270 10.67 13.37 1.35
CA ALA A 270 9.67 12.32 1.53
C ALA A 270 8.51 12.46 0.53
N ALA A 271 8.09 11.34 -0.07
CA ALA A 271 6.92 11.28 -0.92
C ALA A 271 5.71 10.68 -0.20
N TRP A 272 4.61 11.41 -0.19
CA TRP A 272 3.32 10.98 0.40
C TRP A 272 2.34 10.51 -0.64
N GLY A 273 2.40 11.12 -1.81
CA GLY A 273 1.52 10.84 -2.94
C GLY A 273 1.92 9.57 -3.68
N SER A 274 1.09 9.21 -4.63
CA SER A 274 1.35 8.11 -5.56
C SER A 274 1.85 8.66 -6.89
N PRO A 275 2.65 7.90 -7.65
CA PRO A 275 3.03 8.29 -9.00
C PRO A 275 1.80 8.36 -9.93
N LEU A 276 1.77 9.32 -10.85
CA LEU A 276 0.83 9.39 -11.95
C LEU A 276 1.53 9.00 -13.26
N ILE A 277 1.01 7.99 -13.96
CA ILE A 277 1.48 7.63 -15.30
C ILE A 277 0.47 8.11 -16.34
N VAL A 278 0.88 8.99 -17.24
CA VAL A 278 0.03 9.51 -18.30
C VAL A 278 0.86 9.86 -19.55
N GLU A 279 0.37 9.45 -20.73
CA GLU A 279 0.97 9.78 -22.04
C GLU A 279 2.49 9.58 -22.12
N GLY A 280 3.00 8.50 -21.53
CA GLY A 280 4.43 8.18 -21.56
C GLY A 280 5.27 8.97 -20.53
N HIS A 281 4.62 9.69 -19.61
CA HIS A 281 5.26 10.44 -18.53
C HIS A 281 4.88 9.86 -17.17
N VAL A 282 5.79 9.99 -16.20
CA VAL A 282 5.57 9.62 -14.80
C VAL A 282 5.82 10.86 -13.95
N TYR A 283 4.83 11.25 -13.14
CA TYR A 283 4.88 12.39 -12.25
C TYR A 283 4.85 11.91 -10.80
N ILE A 284 5.69 12.47 -9.95
CA ILE A 284 5.67 12.25 -8.50
C ILE A 284 6.01 13.56 -7.78
N GLY A 285 5.31 13.83 -6.69
CA GLY A 285 5.55 15.01 -5.85
C GLY A 285 6.08 14.65 -4.47
N ASP A 286 6.77 15.58 -3.83
CA ASP A 286 7.40 15.42 -2.53
C ASP A 286 7.08 16.55 -1.54
N GLU A 287 7.64 16.44 -0.32
CA GLU A 287 7.43 17.41 0.77
C GLU A 287 8.08 18.77 0.54
N ASP A 288 9.14 18.86 -0.25
CA ASP A 288 9.80 20.11 -0.58
C ASP A 288 9.07 20.90 -1.68
N GLY A 289 8.06 20.25 -2.27
CA GLY A 289 7.17 20.85 -3.26
C GLY A 289 7.61 20.61 -4.68
N ASP A 290 8.57 19.76 -4.90
CA ASP A 290 9.03 19.38 -6.22
C ASP A 290 8.12 18.33 -6.86
N ILE A 291 7.89 18.48 -8.15
CA ILE A 291 7.29 17.48 -9.04
C ILE A 291 8.39 17.00 -9.97
N SER A 292 8.88 15.81 -9.70
CA SER A 292 9.81 15.13 -10.60
C SER A 292 9.06 14.47 -11.75
N ILE A 293 9.57 14.61 -12.97
CA ILE A 293 8.95 14.15 -14.21
C ILE A 293 9.89 13.22 -14.97
N PHE A 294 9.49 11.98 -15.16
CA PHE A 294 10.29 10.97 -15.85
C PHE A 294 9.61 10.51 -17.14
N PRO A 295 10.36 10.12 -18.19
CA PRO A 295 9.82 9.25 -19.23
C PRO A 295 9.36 7.91 -18.63
N LEU A 296 8.29 7.33 -19.15
CA LEU A 296 7.88 5.97 -18.81
C LEU A 296 8.89 4.99 -19.43
N SER A 297 9.93 4.63 -18.70
CA SER A 297 11.01 3.77 -19.17
C SER A 297 11.61 2.92 -18.07
N SER A 298 11.91 1.66 -18.39
CA SER A 298 12.74 0.77 -17.56
C SER A 298 14.23 1.00 -17.75
N ASP A 299 14.63 1.72 -18.81
CA ASP A 299 16.00 2.07 -19.07
C ASP A 299 16.41 3.29 -18.24
N LYS A 300 17.38 3.11 -17.35
CA LYS A 300 17.91 4.16 -16.46
C LYS A 300 18.46 5.35 -17.23
N GLU A 301 19.15 5.12 -18.35
CA GLU A 301 19.76 6.19 -19.18
C GLU A 301 18.70 7.05 -19.88
N VAL A 302 17.50 6.48 -20.12
CA VAL A 302 16.35 7.21 -20.66
C VAL A 302 15.59 7.93 -19.55
N ALA A 303 15.41 7.26 -18.42
CA ALA A 303 14.63 7.78 -17.30
C ALA A 303 15.34 8.93 -16.55
N LEU A 304 16.67 8.85 -16.42
CA LEU A 304 17.49 9.79 -15.66
C LEU A 304 18.50 10.48 -16.58
N LYS A 305 18.51 11.81 -16.55
CA LYS A 305 19.51 12.60 -17.23
C LYS A 305 20.81 12.58 -16.40
N ASP A 306 21.92 12.25 -17.04
CA ASP A 306 23.25 12.13 -16.40
C ASP A 306 23.27 11.19 -15.16
N GLY A 307 22.22 10.36 -15.01
CA GLY A 307 22.07 9.42 -13.90
C GLY A 307 21.58 10.03 -12.57
N PHE A 308 21.34 11.34 -12.51
CA PHE A 308 21.07 12.07 -11.26
C PHE A 308 19.86 13.00 -11.31
N GLU A 309 19.34 13.34 -12.48
CA GLU A 309 18.19 14.24 -12.63
C GLU A 309 17.02 13.51 -13.32
N PRO A 310 15.76 13.85 -13.01
CA PRO A 310 14.61 13.33 -13.76
C PRO A 310 14.74 13.66 -15.25
N GLY A 311 14.53 12.67 -16.11
CA GLY A 311 14.80 12.79 -17.55
C GLY A 311 14.03 13.91 -18.26
N LEU A 312 12.87 14.30 -17.72
CA LEU A 312 12.05 15.40 -18.23
C LEU A 312 12.09 16.65 -17.33
N GLY A 313 12.86 16.59 -16.24
CA GLY A 313 13.08 17.70 -15.33
C GLY A 313 12.20 17.69 -14.10
N GLU A 314 12.31 18.76 -13.34
CA GLU A 314 11.64 18.94 -12.06
C GLU A 314 11.06 20.35 -11.98
N ILE A 315 9.93 20.51 -11.31
CA ILE A 315 9.25 21.80 -11.15
C ILE A 315 8.83 21.96 -9.70
N ASN A 316 9.34 22.98 -9.02
CA ASN A 316 8.93 23.31 -7.68
C ASN A 316 7.60 24.09 -7.67
N MET A 317 6.61 23.56 -6.94
CA MET A 317 5.26 24.11 -6.81
C MET A 317 5.15 25.15 -5.68
N GLY A 318 6.26 25.52 -5.05
CA GLY A 318 6.32 26.57 -4.03
C GLY A 318 5.82 26.18 -2.64
N ASN A 319 5.35 24.95 -2.44
CA ASN A 319 4.99 24.38 -1.15
C ASN A 319 4.82 22.85 -1.28
N SER A 320 4.88 22.11 -0.16
CA SER A 320 4.80 20.65 -0.11
C SER A 320 3.65 20.07 -0.94
N VAL A 321 3.94 19.03 -1.71
CA VAL A 321 2.96 18.27 -2.50
C VAL A 321 2.71 16.91 -1.83
N TYR A 322 1.61 16.79 -1.11
CA TYR A 322 1.22 15.55 -0.42
C TYR A 322 0.26 14.69 -1.23
N SER A 323 -0.32 15.23 -2.29
CA SER A 323 -1.35 14.55 -3.08
C SER A 323 -0.80 14.00 -4.39
N THR A 324 -1.40 12.91 -4.85
CA THR A 324 -1.15 12.39 -6.19
C THR A 324 -1.66 13.39 -7.23
N PRO A 325 -0.86 13.78 -8.24
CA PRO A 325 -1.34 14.50 -9.41
C PRO A 325 -2.44 13.72 -10.13
N ILE A 326 -3.41 14.41 -10.72
CA ILE A 326 -4.47 13.78 -11.51
C ILE A 326 -4.69 14.47 -12.85
N ILE A 327 -5.23 13.74 -13.82
CA ILE A 327 -5.67 14.32 -15.09
C ILE A 327 -7.19 14.16 -15.25
N ALA A 328 -7.84 15.26 -15.61
CA ALA A 328 -9.24 15.27 -15.99
C ALA A 328 -9.46 16.27 -17.14
N ASN A 329 -10.19 15.86 -18.18
CA ASN A 329 -10.53 16.71 -19.33
C ASN A 329 -9.31 17.41 -19.97
N ASN A 330 -8.20 16.68 -20.16
CA ASN A 330 -6.93 17.18 -20.69
C ASN A 330 -6.29 18.30 -19.85
N VAL A 331 -6.60 18.38 -18.57
CA VAL A 331 -6.00 19.28 -17.59
C VAL A 331 -5.28 18.45 -16.54
N LEU A 332 -4.00 18.73 -16.30
CA LEU A 332 -3.23 18.19 -15.19
C LEU A 332 -3.52 19.05 -13.95
N PHE A 333 -3.98 18.40 -12.88
CA PHE A 333 -4.21 19.03 -11.59
C PHE A 333 -3.13 18.57 -10.60
N ILE A 334 -2.46 19.55 -9.99
CA ILE A 334 -1.48 19.34 -8.92
C ILE A 334 -1.93 20.16 -7.73
N CYS A 335 -2.01 19.54 -6.56
CA CYS A 335 -2.37 20.22 -5.33
C CYS A 335 -1.15 20.25 -4.39
N ASN A 336 -0.66 21.45 -4.07
CA ASN A 336 0.25 21.62 -2.97
C ASN A 336 -0.52 21.98 -1.68
N LYS A 337 0.15 22.23 -0.58
CA LYS A 337 -0.44 22.53 0.73
C LYS A 337 -1.37 23.77 0.73
N THR A 338 -1.24 24.66 -0.25
CA THR A 338 -1.94 25.96 -0.26
C THR A 338 -2.71 26.26 -1.54
N HIS A 339 -2.42 25.58 -2.65
CA HIS A 339 -2.97 25.86 -3.97
C HIS A 339 -3.32 24.61 -4.73
N LEU A 340 -4.36 24.68 -5.55
CA LEU A 340 -4.66 23.73 -6.61
C LEU A 340 -4.28 24.38 -7.95
N PHE A 341 -3.33 23.78 -8.66
CA PHE A 341 -2.92 24.17 -9.99
C PHE A 341 -3.68 23.37 -11.02
N ALA A 342 -4.16 24.03 -12.06
CA ALA A 342 -4.79 23.45 -13.23
C ALA A 342 -3.96 23.82 -14.46
N ILE A 343 -3.25 22.83 -15.02
CA ILE A 343 -2.28 23.02 -16.09
C ILE A 343 -2.85 22.37 -17.35
N SER A 344 -3.20 23.16 -18.34
CA SER A 344 -3.62 22.68 -19.68
C SER A 344 -2.46 22.79 -20.66
N ALA A 345 -2.36 21.87 -21.59
CA ALA A 345 -1.52 22.07 -22.77
C ALA A 345 -2.01 23.36 -23.46
N SER A 346 -1.10 24.30 -23.72
CA SER A 346 -1.43 25.46 -24.59
C SER A 346 -1.87 24.90 -25.94
N ALA A 347 -3.00 25.36 -26.43
CA ALA A 347 -3.31 25.15 -27.85
C ALA A 347 -2.12 25.68 -28.64
N GLU A 348 -1.46 24.82 -29.41
CA GLU A 348 -0.48 25.29 -30.38
C GLU A 348 -1.19 26.35 -31.20
N SER A 349 -0.68 27.57 -31.16
CA SER A 349 -1.17 28.63 -32.04
C SER A 349 -0.79 28.19 -33.47
N GLU A 350 -1.78 27.74 -34.25
CA GLU A 350 -1.69 27.54 -35.67
C GLU A 350 -1.19 28.81 -36.41
#